data_3a03423f16a68fc0f2695ad9d1275b66
#
_entry.id   3a03423f16a68fc0f2695ad9d1275b66
#
_cell.length_a   1.000
_cell.length_b   1.000
_cell.length_c   1.000
_cell.angle_alpha   90.00
_cell.angle_beta   90.00
_cell.angle_gamma   90.00
#
_symmetry.space_group_name_H-M   'P 1'
#
loop_
_entity.id
_entity.type
_entity.pdbx_description
1 polymer ?
#
loop_
_entity_poly.entity_id
_entity_poly.type
_entity_poly.pdbx_seq_one_letter_code
_entity_poly.pdbx_strand_id
1 'polypeptide(L)'
;MSNHRVSKRVRIGYKNWPHAIEYEVTFDVPKGEQHTYAQFEAVTGYMPPDFSRFWMFDAATSQIKPLDDGPGEQKHPVVLATPSGSHAMGVYSPDQPSKGYEQAGYGRFRFPAEKVVKWNCVFRLRNSKGVPAGKHTFRSFVIVGSLNEVKTTLSGLASTFGRQPRDK
;
A
#
# COMPACT_ATOMS: atom_id res chain seq x y z
N MET A 1 -3.93 -7.34 -26.73
CA MET A 1 -2.91 -6.65 -25.93
C MET A 1 -3.57 -5.46 -25.27
N SER A 2 -3.24 -5.15 -24.00
CA SER A 2 -3.74 -3.94 -23.34
C SER A 2 -2.97 -2.72 -23.84
N ASN A 3 -3.66 -1.60 -24.06
CA ASN A 3 -3.08 -0.31 -24.38
C ASN A 3 -2.76 0.53 -23.13
N HIS A 4 -3.02 -0.01 -21.96
CA HIS A 4 -2.71 0.65 -20.69
C HIS A 4 -1.20 0.81 -20.52
N ARG A 5 -0.81 1.95 -19.95
CA ARG A 5 0.59 2.24 -19.60
C ARG A 5 0.71 2.39 -18.09
N VAL A 6 1.82 1.89 -17.55
CA VAL A 6 2.19 2.07 -16.15
C VAL A 6 3.56 2.75 -16.10
N SER A 7 3.65 3.84 -15.34
CA SER A 7 4.90 4.53 -15.05
C SER A 7 5.14 4.53 -13.56
N LYS A 8 6.37 4.25 -13.14
CA LYS A 8 6.79 4.28 -11.73
C LYS A 8 7.98 5.22 -11.57
N ARG A 9 7.86 6.11 -10.60
CA ARG A 9 8.97 6.92 -10.10
C ARG A 9 9.27 6.44 -8.68
N VAL A 10 10.52 6.08 -8.44
CA VAL A 10 10.96 5.53 -7.16
C VAL A 10 12.04 6.42 -6.57
N ARG A 11 11.94 6.73 -5.29
CA ARG A 11 12.96 7.44 -4.53
C ARG A 11 13.28 6.64 -3.27
N ILE A 12 14.56 6.29 -3.10
CA ILE A 12 15.06 5.62 -1.90
C ILE A 12 15.41 6.67 -0.86
N GLY A 13 14.84 6.53 0.33
CA GLY A 13 14.84 7.56 1.36
C GLY A 13 13.82 8.68 1.06
N TYR A 14 13.08 9.12 2.06
CA TYR A 14 12.12 10.21 1.93
C TYR A 14 12.29 11.20 3.09
N LYS A 15 12.75 12.43 2.80
CA LYS A 15 13.04 13.45 3.81
C LYS A 15 13.97 12.88 4.90
N ASN A 16 13.52 12.90 6.15
CA ASN A 16 14.25 12.40 7.33
C ASN A 16 14.01 10.91 7.60
N TRP A 17 13.37 10.17 6.68
CA TRP A 17 13.10 8.75 6.80
C TRP A 17 13.89 7.94 5.77
N PRO A 18 15.14 7.55 6.09
CA PRO A 18 15.96 6.76 5.16
C PRO A 18 15.38 5.37 4.88
N HIS A 19 14.56 4.84 5.78
CA HIS A 19 13.89 3.55 5.66
C HIS A 19 12.64 3.57 4.77
N ALA A 20 12.19 4.75 4.31
CA ALA A 20 11.03 4.88 3.44
C ALA A 20 11.45 4.96 1.96
N ILE A 21 10.87 4.11 1.15
CA ILE A 21 10.99 4.12 -0.31
C ILE A 21 9.69 4.71 -0.86
N GLU A 22 9.76 5.89 -1.48
CA GLU A 22 8.60 6.53 -2.10
C GLU A 22 8.37 5.96 -3.49
N TYR A 23 7.12 5.59 -3.77
CA TYR A 23 6.62 5.21 -5.08
C TYR A 23 5.54 6.20 -5.52
N GLU A 24 5.73 6.79 -6.68
CA GLU A 24 4.68 7.47 -7.43
C GLU A 24 4.36 6.60 -8.65
N VAL A 25 3.15 6.02 -8.66
CA VAL A 25 2.74 5.08 -9.71
C VAL A 25 1.60 5.71 -10.49
N THR A 26 1.80 5.86 -11.80
CA THR A 26 0.81 6.41 -12.73
C THR A 26 0.32 5.31 -13.66
N PHE A 27 -0.98 5.10 -13.67
CA PHE A 27 -1.69 4.27 -14.63
C PHE A 27 -2.35 5.18 -15.66
N ASP A 28 -2.10 4.94 -16.93
CA ASP A 28 -2.71 5.69 -18.03
C ASP A 28 -3.76 4.82 -18.71
N VAL A 29 -5.03 5.20 -18.53
CA VAL A 29 -6.20 4.54 -19.13
C VAL A 29 -6.43 5.14 -20.51
N PRO A 30 -6.41 4.34 -21.59
CA PRO A 30 -6.54 4.83 -22.95
C PRO A 30 -7.89 5.50 -23.22
N LYS A 31 -7.89 6.48 -24.11
CA LYS A 31 -9.13 7.04 -24.65
C LYS A 31 -9.88 6.00 -25.48
N GLY A 32 -11.21 5.99 -25.37
CA GLY A 32 -12.08 5.08 -26.10
C GLY A 32 -12.37 3.75 -25.38
N GLU A 33 -11.70 3.45 -24.27
CA GLU A 33 -12.10 2.36 -23.39
C GLU A 33 -13.15 2.84 -22.40
N GLN A 34 -14.17 1.99 -22.17
CA GLN A 34 -15.23 2.28 -21.21
C GLN A 34 -15.22 1.24 -20.08
N HIS A 35 -14.84 1.72 -18.90
CA HIS A 35 -14.82 0.91 -17.68
C HIS A 35 -15.70 1.57 -16.63
N THR A 36 -16.55 0.83 -15.95
CA THR A 36 -17.29 1.32 -14.77
C THR A 36 -16.57 1.01 -13.47
N TYR A 37 -15.52 0.20 -13.55
CA TYR A 37 -14.65 -0.20 -12.45
C TYR A 37 -13.21 -0.32 -12.91
N ALA A 38 -12.27 0.19 -12.10
CA ALA A 38 -10.85 -0.02 -12.26
C ALA A 38 -10.20 -0.35 -10.92
N GLN A 39 -9.27 -1.29 -10.94
CA GLN A 39 -8.44 -1.66 -9.80
C GLN A 39 -6.97 -1.48 -10.17
N PHE A 40 -6.26 -0.69 -9.38
CA PHE A 40 -4.85 -0.36 -9.56
C PHE A 40 -4.03 -0.92 -8.40
N GLU A 41 -3.36 -2.04 -8.60
CA GLU A 41 -2.39 -2.57 -7.65
C GLU A 41 -1.07 -1.81 -7.83
N ALA A 42 -0.94 -0.68 -7.12
CA ALA A 42 0.17 0.25 -7.32
C ALA A 42 1.51 -0.33 -6.87
N VAL A 43 1.52 -0.97 -5.70
CA VAL A 43 2.68 -1.67 -5.16
C VAL A 43 2.29 -2.99 -4.52
N THR A 44 3.14 -3.98 -4.71
CA THR A 44 3.03 -5.30 -4.08
C THR A 44 4.40 -5.80 -3.67
N GLY A 45 4.47 -6.53 -2.58
CA GLY A 45 5.69 -7.19 -2.11
C GLY A 45 5.45 -8.68 -1.92
N TYR A 46 6.26 -9.47 -2.60
CA TYR A 46 6.41 -10.91 -2.35
C TYR A 46 7.64 -11.11 -1.48
N MET A 47 7.49 -11.85 -0.39
CA MET A 47 8.52 -11.99 0.63
C MET A 47 8.69 -13.46 1.02
N PRO A 48 9.89 -13.85 1.50
CA PRO A 48 10.12 -15.19 2.04
C PRO A 48 9.18 -15.53 3.19
N PRO A 49 8.89 -16.82 3.45
CA PRO A 49 7.97 -17.26 4.50
C PRO A 49 8.46 -16.93 5.92
N ASP A 50 9.74 -16.55 6.07
CA ASP A 50 10.31 -16.06 7.33
C ASP A 50 9.60 -14.81 7.85
N PHE A 51 9.02 -13.98 6.97
CA PHE A 51 8.17 -12.85 7.35
C PHE A 51 6.79 -13.32 7.81
N SER A 52 6.77 -14.15 8.84
CA SER A 52 5.61 -14.93 9.26
C SER A 52 4.70 -14.22 10.25
N ARG A 53 5.05 -13.01 10.69
CA ARG A 53 4.24 -12.17 11.58
C ARG A 53 3.58 -11.05 10.79
N PHE A 54 2.25 -10.96 10.90
CA PHE A 54 1.43 -10.00 10.20
C PHE A 54 0.84 -9.00 11.19
N TRP A 55 0.93 -7.72 10.84
CA TRP A 55 0.49 -6.61 11.68
C TRP A 55 -0.27 -5.59 10.85
N MET A 56 -1.22 -4.89 11.47
CA MET A 56 -1.75 -3.63 10.94
C MET A 56 -1.20 -2.47 11.75
N PHE A 57 -0.99 -1.33 11.10
CA PHE A 57 -0.64 -0.09 11.73
C PHE A 57 -1.88 0.79 11.88
N ASP A 58 -2.20 1.18 13.12
CA ASP A 58 -3.28 2.11 13.43
C ASP A 58 -2.70 3.53 13.51
N ALA A 59 -2.99 4.37 12.51
CA ALA A 59 -2.46 5.72 12.43
C ALA A 59 -3.01 6.65 13.53
N ALA A 60 -4.21 6.38 14.05
CA ALA A 60 -4.82 7.21 15.11
C ALA A 60 -4.12 7.04 16.45
N THR A 61 -3.65 5.82 16.74
CA THR A 61 -2.98 5.47 17.99
C THR A 61 -1.46 5.31 17.86
N SER A 62 -0.93 5.32 16.63
CA SER A 62 0.46 5.00 16.31
C SER A 62 0.88 3.62 16.84
N GLN A 63 -0.04 2.68 16.90
CA GLN A 63 0.20 1.32 17.38
C GLN A 63 0.13 0.31 16.23
N ILE A 64 0.89 -0.77 16.38
CA ILE A 64 0.73 -1.97 15.56
C ILE A 64 -0.12 -2.99 16.33
N LYS A 65 -1.02 -3.69 15.62
CA LYS A 65 -1.88 -4.75 16.16
C LYS A 65 -1.70 -6.00 15.33
N PRO A 66 -1.69 -7.20 15.96
CA PRO A 66 -1.59 -8.43 15.20
C PRO A 66 -2.74 -8.59 14.20
N LEU A 67 -2.41 -9.21 13.06
CA LEU A 67 -3.37 -9.68 12.06
C LEU A 67 -3.22 -11.19 11.89
N ASP A 68 -4.30 -11.82 11.42
CA ASP A 68 -4.20 -13.13 10.78
C ASP A 68 -3.42 -13.04 9.46
N ASP A 69 -3.04 -14.16 8.90
CA ASP A 69 -2.23 -14.22 7.68
C ASP A 69 -3.04 -14.24 6.38
N GLY A 70 -4.32 -13.91 6.48
CA GLY A 70 -5.23 -13.75 5.35
C GLY A 70 -5.70 -15.09 4.73
N PRO A 71 -6.09 -15.08 3.47
CA PRO A 71 -6.09 -13.91 2.55
C PRO A 71 -7.10 -12.85 2.97
N GLY A 72 -6.76 -11.59 2.80
CA GLY A 72 -7.70 -10.50 3.08
C GLY A 72 -7.14 -9.10 2.85
N GLU A 73 -8.07 -8.16 2.77
CA GLU A 73 -7.78 -6.73 2.69
C GLU A 73 -8.32 -5.98 3.90
N GLN A 74 -7.77 -4.82 4.16
CA GLN A 74 -8.13 -3.96 5.27
C GLN A 74 -7.85 -2.49 4.98
N LYS A 75 -8.38 -1.59 5.80
CA LYS A 75 -8.18 -0.14 5.68
C LYS A 75 -6.85 0.36 6.22
N HIS A 76 -6.25 -0.35 7.17
CA HIS A 76 -5.03 0.06 7.83
C HIS A 76 -3.78 -0.46 7.10
N PRO A 77 -2.68 0.31 7.07
CA PRO A 77 -1.40 -0.15 6.57
C PRO A 77 -0.99 -1.51 7.14
N VAL A 78 -0.43 -2.37 6.29
CA VAL A 78 0.02 -3.71 6.65
C VAL A 78 1.54 -3.72 6.83
N VAL A 79 2.00 -4.52 7.80
CA VAL A 79 3.42 -4.79 8.05
C VAL A 79 3.61 -6.30 8.18
N LEU A 80 4.57 -6.84 7.46
CA LEU A 80 5.04 -8.21 7.60
C LEU A 80 6.43 -8.19 8.23
N ALA A 81 6.64 -9.07 9.22
CA ALA A 81 7.91 -9.13 9.97
C ALA A 81 8.35 -10.56 10.23
N THR A 82 9.65 -10.73 10.46
CA THR A 82 10.21 -11.96 11.03
C THR A 82 9.75 -12.15 12.49
N PRO A 83 9.78 -13.35 13.05
CA PRO A 83 9.35 -13.61 14.44
C PRO A 83 10.07 -12.73 15.47
N SER A 84 11.36 -12.45 15.26
CA SER A 84 12.17 -11.59 16.14
C SER A 84 11.88 -10.10 15.96
N GLY A 85 11.24 -9.70 14.84
CA GLY A 85 11.07 -8.31 14.45
C GLY A 85 12.36 -7.64 13.94
N SER A 86 13.45 -8.40 13.76
CA SER A 86 14.71 -7.85 13.24
C SER A 86 14.59 -7.35 11.81
N HIS A 87 13.68 -7.94 11.03
CA HIS A 87 13.38 -7.56 9.66
C HIS A 87 11.88 -7.40 9.47
N ALA A 88 11.48 -6.30 8.91
CA ALA A 88 10.08 -5.99 8.63
C ALA A 88 9.96 -5.16 7.35
N MET A 89 8.79 -5.24 6.73
CA MET A 89 8.40 -4.40 5.61
C MET A 89 6.95 -3.98 5.80
N GLY A 90 6.69 -2.68 5.69
CA GLY A 90 5.35 -2.10 5.75
C GLY A 90 5.03 -1.29 4.50
N VAL A 91 3.74 -1.07 4.25
CA VAL A 91 3.28 -0.20 3.17
C VAL A 91 2.27 0.81 3.70
N TYR A 92 2.42 2.06 3.26
CA TYR A 92 1.54 3.19 3.60
C TYR A 92 1.25 4.01 2.34
N SER A 93 0.05 4.56 2.23
CA SER A 93 -0.28 5.55 1.22
C SER A 93 -1.12 6.68 1.82
N PRO A 94 -0.78 7.95 1.54
CA PRO A 94 -1.64 9.09 1.87
C PRO A 94 -2.91 9.14 1.03
N ASP A 95 -2.96 8.44 -0.12
CA ASP A 95 -4.08 8.41 -1.04
C ASP A 95 -5.13 7.33 -0.68
N GLN A 96 -4.90 6.56 0.39
CA GLN A 96 -5.90 5.65 0.96
C GLN A 96 -6.75 6.35 2.02
N PRO A 97 -8.02 5.96 2.14
CA PRO A 97 -8.75 4.94 1.40
C PRO A 97 -9.27 5.46 0.04
N SER A 98 -9.46 4.54 -0.90
CA SER A 98 -10.23 4.81 -2.12
C SER A 98 -11.71 5.03 -1.77
N LYS A 99 -12.34 6.04 -2.38
CA LYS A 99 -13.76 6.36 -2.15
C LYS A 99 -14.67 5.17 -2.48
N GLY A 100 -15.51 4.78 -1.53
CA GLY A 100 -16.40 3.62 -1.63
C GLY A 100 -15.72 2.28 -1.30
N TYR A 101 -14.46 2.31 -0.86
CA TYR A 101 -13.67 1.14 -0.45
C TYR A 101 -12.89 1.40 0.85
N GLU A 102 -13.54 2.12 1.78
CA GLU A 102 -12.91 2.64 3.01
C GLU A 102 -12.44 1.52 3.96
N GLN A 103 -12.93 0.31 3.78
CA GLN A 103 -12.54 -0.87 4.58
C GLN A 103 -11.50 -1.77 3.89
N ALA A 104 -11.00 -1.36 2.72
CA ALA A 104 -10.02 -2.10 1.92
C ALA A 104 -8.86 -1.20 1.51
N GLY A 105 -7.90 -1.73 0.73
CA GLY A 105 -6.78 -0.96 0.17
C GLY A 105 -5.42 -1.55 0.51
N TYR A 106 -5.29 -2.27 1.62
CA TYR A 106 -4.07 -2.98 1.99
C TYR A 106 -4.36 -4.46 2.16
N GLY A 107 -3.73 -5.29 1.33
CA GLY A 107 -3.92 -6.73 1.37
C GLY A 107 -2.77 -7.48 2.02
N ARG A 108 -3.08 -8.66 2.56
CA ARG A 108 -2.14 -9.60 3.14
C ARG A 108 -2.50 -11.02 2.76
N PHE A 109 -1.49 -11.82 2.45
CA PHE A 109 -1.69 -13.17 1.95
C PHE A 109 -0.54 -14.07 2.37
N ARG A 110 -0.86 -15.33 2.71
CA ARG A 110 0.11 -16.41 2.83
C ARG A 110 -0.17 -17.47 1.77
N PHE A 111 0.85 -17.89 1.08
CA PHE A 111 0.82 -18.96 0.08
C PHE A 111 1.75 -20.09 0.54
N PRO A 112 1.22 -21.07 1.33
CA PRO A 112 2.06 -22.11 1.92
C PRO A 112 2.74 -23.02 0.89
N ALA A 113 2.04 -23.36 -0.19
CA ALA A 113 2.56 -24.22 -1.25
C ALA A 113 3.77 -23.58 -1.99
N GLU A 114 3.68 -22.27 -2.23
CA GLU A 114 4.72 -21.49 -2.90
C GLU A 114 5.82 -21.01 -1.95
N LYS A 115 5.63 -21.22 -0.63
CA LYS A 115 6.52 -20.73 0.43
C LYS A 115 6.74 -19.22 0.34
N VAL A 116 5.65 -18.47 0.16
CA VAL A 116 5.66 -17.01 -0.03
C VAL A 116 4.61 -16.36 0.84
N VAL A 117 4.92 -15.17 1.32
CA VAL A 117 3.94 -14.23 1.86
C VAL A 117 3.87 -12.98 0.98
N LYS A 118 2.72 -12.32 0.95
CA LYS A 118 2.50 -11.16 0.09
C LYS A 118 1.73 -10.08 0.83
N TRP A 119 2.07 -8.84 0.54
CA TRP A 119 1.24 -7.68 0.80
C TRP A 119 1.03 -6.88 -0.48
N ASN A 120 -0.05 -6.07 -0.53
CA ASN A 120 -0.25 -5.10 -1.60
C ASN A 120 -0.89 -3.81 -1.09
N CYS A 121 -0.80 -2.75 -1.92
CA CYS A 121 -1.58 -1.52 -1.79
C CYS A 121 -2.35 -1.31 -3.09
N VAL A 122 -3.69 -1.28 -2.99
CA VAL A 122 -4.60 -1.33 -4.12
C VAL A 122 -5.56 -0.15 -4.07
N PHE A 123 -5.67 0.57 -5.18
CA PHE A 123 -6.63 1.66 -5.36
C PHE A 123 -7.77 1.23 -6.27
N ARG A 124 -8.95 1.72 -5.98
CA ARG A 124 -10.15 1.37 -6.73
C ARG A 124 -10.96 2.59 -7.09
N LEU A 125 -11.47 2.59 -8.32
CA LEU A 125 -12.42 3.57 -8.80
C LEU A 125 -13.69 2.84 -9.27
N ARG A 126 -14.83 3.33 -8.84
CA ARG A 126 -16.12 2.89 -9.37
C ARG A 126 -16.93 4.11 -9.79
N ASN A 127 -17.34 4.13 -11.05
CA ASN A 127 -18.15 5.21 -11.58
C ASN A 127 -19.09 4.65 -12.66
N SER A 128 -20.40 4.71 -12.38
CA SER A 128 -21.44 4.22 -13.32
C SER A 128 -21.45 4.99 -14.65
N LYS A 129 -20.94 6.22 -14.67
CA LYS A 129 -20.79 7.06 -15.88
C LYS A 129 -19.49 6.80 -16.64
N GLY A 130 -18.64 5.93 -16.13
CA GLY A 130 -17.33 5.58 -16.68
C GLY A 130 -16.16 6.07 -15.83
N VAL A 131 -15.14 5.22 -15.73
CA VAL A 131 -13.83 5.60 -15.17
C VAL A 131 -13.16 6.53 -16.17
N PRO A 132 -12.71 7.74 -15.76
CA PRO A 132 -12.10 8.68 -16.70
C PRO A 132 -10.86 8.09 -17.37
N ALA A 133 -10.75 8.27 -18.70
CA ALA A 133 -9.50 8.03 -19.41
C ALA A 133 -8.43 9.03 -18.98
N GLY A 134 -7.16 8.66 -19.17
CA GLY A 134 -6.02 9.46 -18.78
C GLY A 134 -5.29 8.95 -17.56
N LYS A 135 -4.55 9.81 -16.89
CA LYS A 135 -3.60 9.44 -15.85
C LYS A 135 -4.24 9.39 -14.48
N HIS A 136 -4.08 8.26 -13.81
CA HIS A 136 -4.41 8.04 -12.41
C HIS A 136 -3.10 7.80 -11.65
N THR A 137 -2.71 8.76 -10.82
CA THR A 137 -1.43 8.73 -10.09
C THR A 137 -1.67 8.51 -8.60
N PHE A 138 -0.93 7.58 -8.01
CA PHE A 138 -1.00 7.23 -6.61
C PHE A 138 0.39 7.25 -5.98
N ARG A 139 0.47 7.79 -4.76
CA ARG A 139 1.68 7.79 -3.96
C ARG A 139 1.61 6.70 -2.92
N SER A 140 2.67 5.94 -2.79
CA SER A 140 2.83 4.92 -1.75
C SER A 140 4.24 4.95 -1.18
N PHE A 141 4.38 4.50 0.05
CA PHE A 141 5.66 4.34 0.72
C PHE A 141 5.80 2.88 1.13
N VAL A 142 6.91 2.27 0.75
CA VAL A 142 7.36 0.97 1.26
C VAL A 142 8.44 1.25 2.28
N ILE A 143 8.27 0.74 3.49
CA ILE A 143 9.19 0.98 4.59
C ILE A 143 9.87 -0.34 4.94
N VAL A 144 11.20 -0.34 5.01
CA VAL A 144 12.02 -1.51 5.31
C VAL A 144 12.91 -1.25 6.52
N GLY A 145 13.16 -2.27 7.33
CA GLY A 145 13.99 -2.16 8.54
C GLY A 145 13.59 -3.17 9.59
N SER A 146 13.93 -2.92 10.85
CA SER A 146 13.34 -3.63 11.98
C SER A 146 11.88 -3.24 12.18
N LEU A 147 11.11 -4.06 12.88
CA LEU A 147 9.70 -3.77 13.17
C LEU A 147 9.51 -2.41 13.87
N ASN A 148 10.45 -2.03 14.73
CA ASN A 148 10.41 -0.76 15.43
C ASN A 148 10.69 0.44 14.49
N GLU A 149 11.66 0.32 13.59
CA GLU A 149 11.96 1.34 12.58
C GLU A 149 10.78 1.52 11.62
N VAL A 150 10.18 0.42 11.17
CA VAL A 150 8.96 0.44 10.32
C VAL A 150 7.82 1.15 11.05
N LYS A 151 7.54 0.80 12.31
CA LYS A 151 6.51 1.46 13.13
C LYS A 151 6.77 2.97 13.29
N THR A 152 8.00 3.35 13.62
CA THR A 152 8.40 4.75 13.81
C THR A 152 8.22 5.55 12.52
N THR A 153 8.67 4.99 11.40
CA THR A 153 8.55 5.63 10.08
C THR A 153 7.08 5.76 9.64
N LEU A 154 6.27 4.72 9.85
CA LEU A 154 4.82 4.77 9.58
C LEU A 154 4.14 5.88 10.40
N SER A 155 4.48 6.02 11.68
CA SER A 155 3.96 7.09 12.55
C SER A 155 4.33 8.48 12.03
N GLY A 156 5.57 8.66 11.60
CA GLY A 156 6.05 9.91 11.03
C GLY A 156 5.36 10.26 9.70
N LEU A 157 5.21 9.30 8.80
CA LEU A 157 4.49 9.46 7.53
C LEU A 157 3.02 9.79 7.78
N ALA A 158 2.33 9.04 8.64
CA ALA A 158 0.94 9.27 8.98
C ALA A 158 0.73 10.66 9.60
N SER A 159 1.60 11.11 10.50
CA SER A 159 1.57 12.46 11.06
C SER A 159 1.78 13.55 10.00
N THR A 160 2.66 13.30 9.03
CA THR A 160 2.96 14.28 7.97
C THR A 160 1.80 14.44 7.00
N PHE A 161 1.21 13.33 6.56
CA PHE A 161 0.16 13.35 5.54
C PHE A 161 -1.26 13.40 6.13
N GLY A 162 -1.48 12.92 7.36
CA GLY A 162 -2.77 12.99 8.03
C GLY A 162 -3.19 14.40 8.47
N ARG A 163 -2.23 15.35 8.49
CA ARG A 163 -2.47 16.77 8.82
C ARG A 163 -2.77 17.65 7.61
N GLN A 164 -2.62 17.15 6.39
CA GLN A 164 -3.00 17.91 5.20
C GLN A 164 -4.51 17.77 4.98
N PRO A 165 -5.25 18.90 4.85
CA PRO A 165 -6.62 18.85 4.34
C PRO A 165 -6.59 18.13 3.01
N ARG A 166 -7.44 17.12 2.83
CA ARG A 166 -7.65 16.54 1.51
C ARG A 166 -8.39 17.58 0.69
N ASP A 167 -7.71 18.28 -0.20
CA ASP A 167 -8.37 19.07 -1.20
C ASP A 167 -9.34 18.14 -1.97
N LYS A 168 -10.60 18.57 -2.00
CA LYS A 168 -11.73 17.83 -2.54
C LYS A 168 -11.74 17.84 -4.05
#